data_bcacbf70be694c6ee03a2d2e4b28bf63
#
_entry.id   bcacbf70be694c6ee03a2d2e4b28bf63
#
_cell.length_a   1.000
_cell.length_b   1.000
_cell.length_c   1.000
_cell.angle_alpha   90.00
_cell.angle_beta   90.00
_cell.angle_gamma   90.00
#
_symmetry.space_group_name_H-M   'P 1'
#
loop_
_entity.id
_entity.type
_entity.pdbx_description
1 polymer ?
#
loop_
_entity_poly.entity_id
_entity_poly.type
_entity_poly.pdbx_seq_one_letter_code
_entity_poly.pdbx_strand_id
1 'polypeptide(L)'
;MLQSLQALLAPALAERLTLVINHVLSSEPVATARLQPHAGRTVALAITNWPALLPAPPALAWRVTPAGMLDWCGTELPAAADLAVTLDAPNPALLVGRLIAGEAPAVQIDGDAQLAGDVNWLLLNLRWDVAADLERLFGPAVAQPLHRMATALAQAVRAALDMGSRGAAGLGERLRPRGT
;
A
#
# COMPACT_ATOMS: atom_id res chain seq x y z
N MET A 1 -18.63 -19.01 -6.14
CA MET A 1 -18.79 -17.81 -6.98
C MET A 1 -17.80 -16.69 -6.62
N LEU A 2 -17.71 -16.23 -5.36
CA LEU A 2 -16.73 -15.17 -4.99
C LEU A 2 -15.28 -15.58 -5.21
N GLN A 3 -14.88 -16.81 -4.87
CA GLN A 3 -13.52 -17.32 -5.10
C GLN A 3 -13.16 -17.43 -6.60
N SER A 4 -14.12 -17.79 -7.46
CA SER A 4 -13.88 -17.87 -8.91
C SER A 4 -13.70 -16.48 -9.52
N LEU A 5 -14.45 -15.48 -9.04
CA LEU A 5 -14.31 -14.09 -9.46
C LEU A 5 -12.96 -13.51 -9.00
N GLN A 6 -12.56 -13.83 -7.77
CA GLN A 6 -11.27 -13.42 -7.21
C GLN A 6 -10.10 -14.02 -7.99
N ALA A 7 -10.16 -15.31 -8.36
CA ALA A 7 -9.12 -15.96 -9.15
C ALA A 7 -8.95 -15.35 -10.55
N LEU A 8 -10.02 -14.79 -11.12
CA LEU A 8 -9.97 -14.08 -12.41
C LEU A 8 -9.46 -12.64 -12.29
N LEU A 9 -9.80 -11.96 -11.19
CA LEU A 9 -9.45 -10.54 -11.00
C LEU A 9 -8.05 -10.35 -10.40
N ALA A 10 -7.56 -11.30 -9.60
CA ALA A 10 -6.27 -11.17 -8.92
C ALA A 10 -5.08 -11.01 -9.88
N PRO A 11 -4.94 -11.78 -10.97
CA PRO A 11 -3.87 -11.58 -11.95
C PRO A 11 -3.94 -10.21 -12.62
N ALA A 12 -5.14 -9.81 -13.07
CA ALA A 12 -5.33 -8.52 -13.73
C ALA A 12 -4.98 -7.35 -12.79
N LEU A 13 -5.28 -7.48 -11.50
CA LEU A 13 -4.93 -6.48 -10.49
C LEU A 13 -3.41 -6.43 -10.28
N ALA A 14 -2.74 -7.59 -10.17
CA ALA A 14 -1.30 -7.68 -9.99
C ALA A 14 -0.53 -7.11 -11.20
N GLU A 15 -0.97 -7.43 -12.42
CA GLU A 15 -0.40 -6.86 -13.65
C GLU A 15 -0.56 -5.33 -13.68
N ARG A 16 -1.74 -4.82 -13.36
CA ARG A 16 -2.00 -3.39 -13.29
C ARG A 16 -1.13 -2.70 -12.24
N LEU A 17 -1.01 -3.29 -11.05
CA LEU A 17 -0.13 -2.79 -10.01
C LEU A 17 1.34 -2.76 -10.47
N THR A 18 1.79 -3.80 -11.17
CA THR A 18 3.14 -3.85 -11.77
C THR A 18 3.36 -2.72 -12.76
N LEU A 19 2.38 -2.43 -13.62
CA LEU A 19 2.47 -1.30 -14.55
C LEU A 19 2.61 0.04 -13.84
N VAL A 20 1.86 0.25 -12.73
CA VAL A 20 1.99 1.47 -11.91
C VAL A 20 3.36 1.59 -11.31
N ILE A 21 3.82 0.53 -10.62
CA ILE A 21 5.13 0.54 -9.98
C ILE A 21 6.20 0.85 -11.01
N ASN A 22 6.15 0.21 -12.18
CA ASN A 22 7.09 0.45 -13.26
C ASN A 22 7.00 1.87 -13.84
N HIS A 23 5.81 2.44 -13.92
CA HIS A 23 5.63 3.82 -14.32
C HIS A 23 6.35 4.78 -13.35
N VAL A 24 6.16 4.57 -12.05
CA VAL A 24 6.85 5.35 -11.00
C VAL A 24 8.36 5.14 -11.05
N LEU A 25 8.82 3.88 -11.17
CA LEU A 25 10.25 3.58 -11.28
C LEU A 25 10.89 4.23 -12.50
N SER A 26 10.21 4.22 -13.65
CA SER A 26 10.72 4.80 -14.90
C SER A 26 10.75 6.34 -14.89
N SER A 27 9.95 6.97 -14.05
CA SER A 27 9.96 8.43 -13.89
C SER A 27 11.19 8.95 -13.14
N GLU A 28 11.90 8.05 -12.41
CA GLU A 28 13.06 8.39 -11.60
C GLU A 28 14.28 7.51 -12.00
N PRO A 29 15.20 8.02 -12.84
CA PRO A 29 16.34 7.23 -13.33
C PRO A 29 17.24 6.67 -12.20
N VAL A 30 17.31 7.35 -11.07
CA VAL A 30 18.06 6.87 -9.90
C VAL A 30 17.44 5.59 -9.33
N ALA A 31 16.11 5.47 -9.36
CA ALA A 31 15.40 4.30 -8.87
C ALA A 31 15.73 3.05 -9.71
N THR A 32 15.64 3.15 -11.03
CA THR A 32 15.98 2.04 -11.93
C THR A 32 17.48 1.67 -11.83
N ALA A 33 18.37 2.66 -11.77
CA ALA A 33 19.79 2.41 -11.61
C ALA A 33 20.15 1.67 -10.31
N ARG A 34 19.43 1.93 -9.22
CA ARG A 34 19.59 1.19 -7.96
C ARG A 34 19.12 -0.26 -8.04
N LEU A 35 18.07 -0.54 -8.81
CA LEU A 35 17.54 -1.89 -8.96
C LEU A 35 18.35 -2.74 -9.97
N GLN A 36 19.00 -2.14 -10.97
CA GLN A 36 19.77 -2.88 -11.99
C GLN A 36 20.77 -3.91 -11.43
N PRO A 37 21.57 -3.61 -10.36
CA PRO A 37 22.50 -4.58 -9.79
C PRO A 37 21.80 -5.83 -9.22
N HIS A 38 20.49 -5.75 -8.95
CA HIS A 38 19.67 -6.83 -8.41
C HIS A 38 18.89 -7.62 -9.47
N ALA A 39 19.26 -7.49 -10.75
CA ALA A 39 18.61 -8.20 -11.84
C ALA A 39 18.54 -9.72 -11.57
N GLY A 40 17.35 -10.29 -11.76
CA GLY A 40 17.03 -11.69 -11.47
C GLY A 40 16.58 -11.99 -10.04
N ARG A 41 16.82 -11.08 -9.09
CA ARG A 41 16.35 -11.21 -7.71
C ARG A 41 14.85 -11.02 -7.59
N THR A 42 14.25 -11.66 -6.60
CA THR A 42 12.80 -11.66 -6.36
C THR A 42 12.44 -10.92 -5.08
N VAL A 43 11.41 -10.10 -5.17
CA VAL A 43 10.81 -9.35 -4.05
C VAL A 43 9.37 -9.82 -3.87
N ALA A 44 9.04 -10.37 -2.71
CA ALA A 44 7.68 -10.77 -2.36
C ALA A 44 7.04 -9.76 -1.40
N LEU A 45 5.75 -9.46 -1.62
CA LEU A 45 4.93 -8.66 -0.71
C LEU A 45 3.99 -9.57 0.05
N ALA A 46 4.15 -9.64 1.37
CA ALA A 46 3.25 -10.28 2.28
C ALA A 46 2.36 -9.24 2.98
N ILE A 47 1.07 -9.52 3.07
CA ILE A 47 0.12 -8.65 3.79
C ILE A 47 -0.35 -9.42 5.03
N THR A 48 -0.13 -8.83 6.21
CA THR A 48 -0.50 -9.40 7.51
C THR A 48 -1.71 -8.70 8.11
N ASN A 49 -2.37 -9.35 9.06
CA ASN A 49 -3.56 -8.86 9.77
C ASN A 49 -4.71 -8.42 8.84
N TRP A 50 -4.75 -8.99 7.62
CA TRP A 50 -5.83 -8.71 6.67
C TRP A 50 -7.19 -9.13 7.23
N PRO A 51 -8.25 -8.29 7.14
CA PRO A 51 -9.56 -8.62 7.69
C PRO A 51 -10.15 -9.88 7.05
N ALA A 52 -10.54 -10.86 7.87
CA ALA A 52 -11.09 -12.14 7.40
C ALA A 52 -12.43 -12.00 6.63
N LEU A 53 -13.13 -10.88 6.79
CA LEU A 53 -14.37 -10.57 6.06
C LEU A 53 -14.11 -10.11 4.62
N LEU A 54 -12.89 -9.72 4.29
CA LEU A 54 -12.52 -9.31 2.95
C LEU A 54 -11.95 -10.49 2.16
N PRO A 55 -12.08 -10.49 0.81
CA PRO A 55 -11.39 -11.45 -0.03
C PRO A 55 -9.87 -11.39 0.24
N ALA A 56 -9.21 -12.55 0.28
CA ALA A 56 -7.77 -12.60 0.51
C ALA A 56 -7.02 -11.76 -0.54
N PRO A 57 -5.95 -11.04 -0.16
CA PRO A 57 -5.15 -10.29 -1.12
C PRO A 57 -4.48 -11.25 -2.10
N PRO A 58 -4.21 -10.81 -3.35
CA PRO A 58 -3.47 -11.63 -4.30
C PRO A 58 -2.05 -11.89 -3.82
N ALA A 59 -1.47 -13.00 -4.28
CA ALA A 59 -0.06 -13.26 -4.12
C ALA A 59 0.74 -12.27 -4.98
N LEU A 60 1.62 -11.52 -4.38
CA LEU A 60 2.39 -10.47 -5.04
C LEU A 60 3.89 -10.76 -4.87
N ALA A 61 4.52 -11.12 -5.96
CA ALA A 61 5.97 -11.24 -6.05
C ALA A 61 6.44 -10.73 -7.41
N TRP A 62 7.59 -10.08 -7.40
CA TRP A 62 8.18 -9.50 -8.60
C TRP A 62 9.65 -9.92 -8.72
N ARG A 63 10.10 -10.08 -9.96
CA ARG A 63 11.50 -10.24 -10.30
C ARG A 63 12.04 -8.93 -10.83
N VAL A 64 13.22 -8.56 -10.38
CA VAL A 64 13.94 -7.39 -10.91
C VAL A 64 14.48 -7.72 -12.30
N THR A 65 14.15 -6.88 -13.26
CA THR A 65 14.65 -7.02 -14.64
C THR A 65 16.05 -6.38 -14.81
N PRO A 66 16.80 -6.71 -15.87
CA PRO A 66 18.09 -6.04 -16.16
C PRO A 66 17.96 -4.52 -16.37
N ALA A 67 16.77 -4.04 -16.71
CA ALA A 67 16.47 -2.61 -16.85
C ALA A 67 16.19 -1.91 -15.51
N GLY A 68 16.20 -2.64 -14.37
CA GLY A 68 15.82 -2.10 -13.06
C GLY A 68 14.31 -1.89 -12.89
N MET A 69 13.52 -2.58 -13.69
CA MET A 69 12.07 -2.62 -13.61
C MET A 69 11.62 -3.89 -12.88
N LEU A 70 10.33 -4.02 -12.61
CA LEU A 70 9.75 -5.18 -11.97
C LEU A 70 8.92 -6.00 -12.96
N ASP A 71 9.05 -7.32 -12.91
CA ASP A 71 8.24 -8.27 -13.65
C ASP A 71 7.49 -9.15 -12.67
N TRP A 72 6.17 -9.21 -12.81
CA TRP A 72 5.34 -9.99 -11.89
C TRP A 72 5.58 -11.49 -12.09
N CYS A 73 5.82 -12.22 -11.01
CA CYS A 73 6.14 -13.65 -11.04
C CYS A 73 4.94 -14.56 -11.34
N GLY A 74 3.75 -14.01 -11.53
CA GLY A 74 2.53 -14.78 -11.74
C GLY A 74 1.79 -15.11 -10.45
N THR A 75 0.84 -16.03 -10.54
CA THR A 75 -0.01 -16.44 -9.42
C THR A 75 0.67 -17.36 -8.42
N GLU A 76 1.79 -17.98 -8.80
CA GLU A 76 2.59 -18.84 -7.95
C GLU A 76 3.75 -18.05 -7.36
N LEU A 77 3.78 -17.95 -6.02
CA LEU A 77 4.90 -17.33 -5.35
C LEU A 77 6.16 -18.19 -5.53
N PRO A 78 7.35 -17.57 -5.73
CA PRO A 78 8.60 -18.31 -5.68
C PRO A 78 8.75 -19.01 -4.33
N ALA A 79 9.31 -20.22 -4.33
CA ALA A 79 9.50 -21.03 -3.13
C ALA A 79 10.31 -20.31 -2.04
N ALA A 80 11.22 -19.43 -2.45
CA ALA A 80 11.93 -18.48 -1.59
C ALA A 80 12.14 -17.20 -2.36
N ALA A 81 11.77 -16.07 -1.78
CA ALA A 81 12.10 -14.75 -2.33
C ALA A 81 13.43 -14.27 -1.74
N ASP A 82 14.21 -13.53 -2.53
CA ASP A 82 15.46 -12.91 -2.05
C ASP A 82 15.17 -11.80 -1.03
N LEU A 83 14.00 -11.17 -1.14
CA LEU A 83 13.51 -10.15 -0.22
C LEU A 83 12.02 -10.35 0.05
N ALA A 84 11.63 -10.33 1.31
CA ALA A 84 10.25 -10.30 1.77
C ALA A 84 9.93 -8.93 2.35
N VAL A 85 8.93 -8.27 1.80
CA VAL A 85 8.35 -7.02 2.32
C VAL A 85 7.03 -7.36 2.97
N THR A 86 6.89 -7.11 4.26
CA THR A 86 5.67 -7.39 5.02
C THR A 86 4.95 -6.08 5.34
N LEU A 87 3.71 -5.99 4.94
CA LEU A 87 2.82 -4.86 5.16
C LEU A 87 1.72 -5.25 6.14
N ASP A 88 1.61 -4.53 7.24
CA ASP A 88 0.52 -4.70 8.21
C ASP A 88 -0.71 -3.92 7.78
N ALA A 89 -1.83 -4.62 7.52
CA ALA A 89 -3.04 -4.02 6.98
C ALA A 89 -4.33 -4.47 7.71
N PRO A 90 -4.45 -4.20 9.03
CA PRO A 90 -5.68 -4.51 9.78
C PRO A 90 -6.87 -3.69 9.30
N ASN A 91 -6.63 -2.55 8.67
CA ASN A 91 -7.63 -1.69 8.04
C ASN A 91 -7.15 -1.23 6.65
N PRO A 92 -7.45 -2.00 5.59
CA PRO A 92 -7.01 -1.68 4.23
C PRO A 92 -7.50 -0.31 3.72
N ALA A 93 -8.70 0.12 4.13
CA ALA A 93 -9.24 1.42 3.71
C ALA A 93 -8.42 2.59 4.31
N LEU A 94 -8.00 2.45 5.56
CA LEU A 94 -7.12 3.44 6.22
C LEU A 94 -5.74 3.44 5.56
N LEU A 95 -5.20 2.27 5.22
CA LEU A 95 -3.93 2.16 4.50
C LEU A 95 -3.98 2.89 3.16
N VAL A 96 -5.02 2.64 2.35
CA VAL A 96 -5.22 3.33 1.07
C VAL A 96 -5.36 4.84 1.27
N GLY A 97 -6.10 5.27 2.30
CA GLY A 97 -6.26 6.70 2.63
C GLY A 97 -4.92 7.38 2.94
N ARG A 98 -4.04 6.71 3.69
CA ARG A 98 -2.68 7.20 3.99
C ARG A 98 -1.81 7.27 2.75
N LEU A 99 -1.83 6.24 1.92
CA LEU A 99 -1.10 6.23 0.64
C LEU A 99 -1.54 7.39 -0.27
N ILE A 100 -2.84 7.65 -0.37
CA ILE A 100 -3.39 8.80 -1.14
C ILE A 100 -2.94 10.14 -0.52
N ALA A 101 -2.77 10.21 0.80
CA ALA A 101 -2.24 11.38 1.49
C ALA A 101 -0.72 11.55 1.34
N GLY A 102 -0.03 10.64 0.62
CA GLY A 102 1.41 10.65 0.42
C GLY A 102 2.21 10.13 1.62
N GLU A 103 1.55 9.44 2.56
CA GLU A 103 2.22 8.80 3.69
C GLU A 103 2.79 7.44 3.25
N ALA A 104 4.10 7.24 3.46
CA ALA A 104 4.72 5.93 3.21
C ALA A 104 4.17 4.90 4.22
N PRO A 105 3.82 3.68 3.78
CA PRO A 105 3.37 2.63 4.67
C PRO A 105 4.52 2.14 5.54
N ALA A 106 4.24 1.80 6.80
CA ALA A 106 5.18 1.09 7.63
C ALA A 106 5.30 -0.36 7.13
N VAL A 107 6.48 -0.74 6.72
CA VAL A 107 6.78 -2.09 6.23
C VAL A 107 7.93 -2.70 7.04
N GLN A 108 7.90 -4.02 7.18
CA GLN A 108 9.04 -4.80 7.63
C GLN A 108 9.70 -5.43 6.40
N ILE A 109 11.02 -5.37 6.33
CA ILE A 109 11.80 -5.86 5.20
C ILE A 109 12.80 -6.89 5.72
N ASP A 110 12.74 -8.12 5.20
CA ASP A 110 13.58 -9.25 5.57
C ASP A 110 14.21 -9.87 4.32
N GLY A 111 15.49 -10.21 4.37
CA GLY A 111 16.20 -10.89 3.27
C GLY A 111 17.54 -10.27 2.93
N ASP A 112 17.89 -10.21 1.65
CA ASP A 112 19.17 -9.67 1.17
C ASP A 112 19.34 -8.21 1.61
N ALA A 113 20.40 -7.91 2.35
CA ALA A 113 20.60 -6.61 2.98
C ALA A 113 20.83 -5.48 1.97
N GLN A 114 21.46 -5.77 0.82
CA GLN A 114 21.74 -4.77 -0.20
C GLN A 114 20.45 -4.41 -0.95
N LEU A 115 19.70 -5.43 -1.36
CA LEU A 115 18.38 -5.24 -1.99
C LEU A 115 17.41 -4.55 -1.01
N ALA A 116 17.43 -4.93 0.28
CA ALA A 116 16.63 -4.30 1.32
C ALA A 116 16.93 -2.80 1.46
N GLY A 117 18.21 -2.42 1.44
CA GLY A 117 18.64 -1.02 1.48
C GLY A 117 18.10 -0.22 0.30
N ASP A 118 18.21 -0.77 -0.92
CA ASP A 118 17.72 -0.09 -2.12
C ASP A 118 16.19 -0.04 -2.17
N VAL A 119 15.48 -1.11 -1.82
CA VAL A 119 14.01 -1.10 -1.73
C VAL A 119 13.52 -0.11 -0.65
N ASN A 120 14.16 -0.06 0.51
CA ASN A 120 13.83 0.93 1.53
C ASN A 120 14.07 2.37 1.05
N TRP A 121 15.17 2.60 0.31
CA TRP A 121 15.41 3.90 -0.30
C TRP A 121 14.30 4.29 -1.29
N LEU A 122 13.85 3.34 -2.12
CA LEU A 122 12.74 3.56 -3.05
C LEU A 122 11.46 3.97 -2.31
N LEU A 123 11.09 3.24 -1.27
CA LEU A 123 9.89 3.54 -0.46
C LEU A 123 9.91 4.94 0.16
N LEU A 124 11.09 5.44 0.52
CA LEU A 124 11.25 6.74 1.17
C LEU A 124 11.41 7.91 0.18
N ASN A 125 11.92 7.66 -1.02
CA ASN A 125 12.32 8.72 -1.95
C ASN A 125 11.46 8.81 -3.21
N LEU A 126 10.79 7.72 -3.62
CA LEU A 126 9.86 7.79 -4.73
C LEU A 126 8.61 8.55 -4.34
N ARG A 127 8.32 9.61 -5.09
CA ARG A 127 7.06 10.35 -4.96
C ARG A 127 6.01 9.64 -5.79
N TRP A 128 5.13 8.97 -5.12
CA TRP A 128 4.03 8.28 -5.75
C TRP A 128 2.75 9.12 -5.68
N ASP A 129 2.30 9.64 -6.81
CA ASP A 129 0.96 10.24 -6.91
C ASP A 129 -0.06 9.12 -7.14
N VAL A 130 -0.37 8.41 -6.03
CA VAL A 130 -1.29 7.27 -6.02
C VAL A 130 -2.64 7.64 -6.63
N ALA A 131 -3.12 8.86 -6.44
CA ALA A 131 -4.43 9.30 -6.94
C ALA A 131 -4.44 9.43 -8.46
N ALA A 132 -3.44 10.11 -9.04
CA ALA A 132 -3.32 10.28 -10.48
C ALA A 132 -3.02 8.94 -11.19
N ASP A 133 -2.20 8.10 -10.60
CA ASP A 133 -1.86 6.80 -11.18
C ASP A 133 -3.01 5.79 -11.11
N LEU A 134 -3.79 5.78 -10.04
CA LEU A 134 -5.03 5.00 -9.97
C LEU A 134 -6.04 5.44 -11.02
N GLU A 135 -6.18 6.76 -11.25
CA GLU A 135 -7.08 7.27 -12.29
C GLU A 135 -6.65 6.83 -13.70
N ARG A 136 -5.34 6.89 -13.99
CA ARG A 136 -4.79 6.44 -15.28
C ARG A 136 -4.99 4.95 -15.54
N LEU A 137 -4.90 4.12 -14.50
CA LEU A 137 -4.91 2.66 -14.64
C LEU A 137 -6.30 2.06 -14.62
N PHE A 138 -7.15 2.55 -13.75
CA PHE A 138 -8.48 2.00 -13.54
C PHE A 138 -9.57 2.85 -14.20
N GLY A 139 -9.19 4.02 -14.75
CA GLY A 139 -10.11 4.99 -15.29
C GLY A 139 -10.92 5.73 -14.22
N PRO A 140 -11.62 6.80 -14.60
CA PRO A 140 -12.38 7.65 -13.67
C PRO A 140 -13.52 6.90 -12.97
N ALA A 141 -14.03 5.82 -13.58
CA ALA A 141 -15.13 5.01 -13.02
C ALA A 141 -14.75 4.29 -11.73
N VAL A 142 -13.47 3.96 -11.52
CA VAL A 142 -12.96 3.27 -10.32
C VAL A 142 -12.27 4.25 -9.39
N ALA A 143 -11.50 5.18 -9.93
CA ALA A 143 -10.76 6.17 -9.14
C ALA A 143 -11.70 7.10 -8.35
N GLN A 144 -12.82 7.55 -8.94
CA GLN A 144 -13.77 8.44 -8.27
C GLN A 144 -14.48 7.80 -7.06
N PRO A 145 -15.02 6.57 -7.12
CA PRO A 145 -15.57 5.91 -5.93
C PRO A 145 -14.51 5.70 -4.84
N LEU A 146 -13.29 5.32 -5.22
CA LEU A 146 -12.19 5.11 -4.27
C LEU A 146 -11.79 6.40 -3.57
N HIS A 147 -11.68 7.50 -4.33
CA HIS A 147 -11.42 8.83 -3.79
C HIS A 147 -12.55 9.32 -2.85
N ARG A 148 -13.82 9.11 -3.24
CA ARG A 148 -14.98 9.44 -2.39
C ARG A 148 -14.99 8.62 -1.10
N MET A 149 -14.67 7.33 -1.17
CA MET A 149 -14.55 6.48 0.02
C MET A 149 -13.41 6.94 0.93
N ALA A 150 -12.24 7.24 0.39
CA ALA A 150 -11.09 7.72 1.16
C ALA A 150 -11.39 9.06 1.84
N THR A 151 -12.03 10.00 1.13
CA THR A 151 -12.43 11.30 1.70
C THR A 151 -13.53 11.16 2.76
N ALA A 152 -14.53 10.30 2.54
CA ALA A 152 -15.57 10.02 3.52
C ALA A 152 -15.02 9.38 4.79
N LEU A 153 -14.07 8.45 4.64
CA LEU A 153 -13.40 7.81 5.77
C LEU A 153 -12.55 8.81 6.56
N ALA A 154 -11.78 9.67 5.87
CA ALA A 154 -10.99 10.73 6.51
C ALA A 154 -11.88 11.71 7.29
N GLN A 155 -13.04 12.06 6.74
CA GLN A 155 -14.04 12.90 7.42
C GLN A 155 -14.65 12.20 8.63
N ALA A 156 -14.97 10.92 8.53
CA ALA A 156 -15.51 10.13 9.63
C ALA A 156 -14.50 9.99 10.79
N VAL A 157 -13.22 9.77 10.47
CA VAL A 157 -12.15 9.72 11.47
C VAL A 157 -11.98 11.07 12.16
N ARG A 158 -11.96 12.18 11.42
CA ARG A 158 -11.90 13.53 12.00
C ARG A 158 -13.09 13.80 12.91
N ALA A 159 -14.31 13.48 12.46
CA ALA A 159 -15.52 13.66 13.27
C ALA A 159 -15.48 12.82 14.55
N ALA A 160 -14.97 11.59 14.50
CA ALA A 160 -14.80 10.75 15.69
C ALA A 160 -13.79 11.32 16.69
N LEU A 161 -12.66 11.85 16.20
CA LEU A 161 -11.65 12.51 17.02
C LEU A 161 -12.20 13.79 17.66
N ASP A 162 -12.96 14.59 16.92
CA ASP A 162 -13.61 15.81 17.41
C ASP A 162 -14.67 15.52 18.47
N MET A 163 -15.45 14.44 18.31
CA MET A 163 -16.41 14.00 19.34
C MET A 163 -15.69 13.48 20.59
N GLY A 164 -14.61 12.75 20.44
CA GLY A 164 -13.79 12.27 21.56
C GLY A 164 -13.19 13.42 22.38
N SER A 165 -12.66 14.44 21.72
CA SER A 165 -12.10 15.63 22.39
C SER A 165 -13.15 16.48 23.11
N ARG A 166 -14.35 16.64 22.53
CA ARG A 166 -15.48 17.35 23.16
C ARG A 166 -16.04 16.59 24.36
N GLY A 167 -16.11 15.25 24.27
CA GLY A 167 -16.52 14.39 25.37
C GLY A 167 -15.59 14.48 26.57
N ALA A 168 -14.27 14.51 26.33
CA ALA A 168 -13.27 14.66 27.39
C ALA A 168 -13.29 16.05 28.05
N ALA A 169 -13.54 17.12 27.28
CA ALA A 169 -13.66 18.47 27.80
C ALA A 169 -14.91 18.62 28.69
N GLY A 170 -16.05 18.02 28.29
CA GLY A 170 -17.31 18.07 29.06
C GLY A 170 -17.26 17.29 30.38
N LEU A 171 -16.45 16.21 30.45
CA LEU A 171 -16.22 15.48 31.71
C LEU A 171 -15.32 16.28 32.69
N GLY A 172 -14.32 16.99 32.19
CA GLY A 172 -13.42 17.82 33.00
C GLY A 172 -14.14 18.98 33.65
N GLU A 173 -15.15 19.57 33.01
CA GLU A 173 -15.93 20.70 33.54
C GLU A 173 -16.94 20.27 34.63
N ARG A 174 -17.44 19.04 34.54
CA ARG A 174 -18.35 18.47 35.57
C ARG A 174 -17.62 18.03 36.85
N LEU A 175 -16.31 17.84 36.80
CA LEU A 175 -15.47 17.43 37.94
C LEU A 175 -14.81 18.61 38.67
N ARG A 176 -15.03 19.87 38.25
CA ARG A 176 -14.59 21.03 39.01
C ARG A 176 -15.44 21.16 40.29
N PRO A 177 -14.86 21.03 41.51
CA PRO A 177 -15.59 21.26 42.74
C PRO A 177 -16.06 22.72 42.77
N ARG A 178 -17.36 22.93 42.96
CA ARG A 178 -17.90 24.25 43.26
C ARG A 178 -17.28 24.67 44.59
N GLY A 179 -16.33 25.61 44.54
CA GLY A 179 -15.79 26.25 45.72
C GLY A 179 -16.88 27.03 46.44
N THR A 180 -17.01 26.72 47.69
CA THR A 180 -17.79 27.48 48.71
C THR A 180 -17.12 28.80 48.99
#